data_173f5fec2e375c85924e4c98b74ec4ca
#
_entry.id   173f5fec2e375c85924e4c98b74ec4ca
#
_cell.length_a   1.000
_cell.length_b   1.000
_cell.length_c   1.000
_cell.angle_alpha   90.00
_cell.angle_beta   90.00
_cell.angle_gamma   90.00
#
_symmetry.space_group_name_H-M   'P 1'
#
loop_
_entity.id
_entity.type
_entity.pdbx_description
1 polymer ?
#
loop_
_entity_poly.entity_id
_entity_poly.type
_entity_poly.pdbx_seq_one_letter_code
_entity_poly.pdbx_strand_id
1 'polypeptide(L)'
;MKSRAEKCGKYRESRAEKCRDRHKSRAKKCYNKEKIFCLGGGILERELMKSLVKWKTAPRRKPLILKGARQVGKTWLMKEFGRRYFQNVVYINFDNNPRMQQIFEQDYDIRRVLLAFQVETGESIRPQETLIILDEVQEAPQAISALKYFCENAPEYPVIAAGSLLGIALHKGISFPVGKVTTMQLYPLSFYEFLRAVHEERLADLLDQRDPAMLKVFHDRFVTWLKNYYYIGGMPEAVAAFVETSDYSAVRQIQNDLITLYEADFSKHIITAEIPRVRMVWNAIPLQLAKENKKFFFGQVKKGARSKDFEIAIEWLVDCGLIAKVNRVSKPAMPLKAYAEQNAYKLFFLDVGLLAAISELDVRSLLDGNDIFVEFKGALTEQYVCQQLLSETSYNPYYFTSPSNRYEIDFMIQKGREVIPLEVKAEQNLQSKSLKAYVEKYHPAKAIRFSMSDYQEQEWVTNIPLFAIRWIT
;
A
#
# COMPACT_ATOMS: atom_id res chain seq x y z
N MET A 1 -31.42 48.07 -38.63
CA MET A 1 -30.32 48.01 -37.65
C MET A 1 -30.63 47.24 -36.38
N LYS A 2 -31.74 46.49 -36.25
CA LYS A 2 -32.06 45.69 -35.03
C LYS A 2 -31.60 44.22 -35.04
N SER A 3 -31.11 43.68 -36.18
CA SER A 3 -30.84 42.25 -36.31
C SER A 3 -29.39 41.78 -35.86
N ARG A 4 -28.46 42.70 -35.64
CA ARG A 4 -27.10 42.34 -35.24
C ARG A 4 -26.88 42.22 -33.72
N ALA A 5 -27.65 42.96 -32.93
CA ALA A 5 -27.57 42.95 -31.48
C ALA A 5 -28.19 41.67 -30.87
N GLU A 6 -29.29 41.16 -31.43
CA GLU A 6 -29.94 39.92 -30.98
C GLU A 6 -29.12 38.67 -31.28
N LYS A 7 -28.36 38.61 -32.38
CA LYS A 7 -27.45 37.49 -32.68
C LYS A 7 -26.23 37.45 -31.75
N CYS A 8 -25.73 38.61 -31.29
CA CYS A 8 -24.61 38.68 -30.38
C CYS A 8 -24.97 38.29 -28.94
N GLY A 9 -26.22 38.58 -28.49
CA GLY A 9 -26.77 38.18 -27.21
C GLY A 9 -26.92 36.63 -27.08
N LYS A 10 -27.51 35.99 -28.08
CA LYS A 10 -27.68 34.54 -28.14
C LYS A 10 -26.38 33.76 -28.20
N TYR A 11 -25.32 34.33 -28.82
CA TYR A 11 -24.00 33.69 -28.85
C TYR A 11 -23.24 33.80 -27.54
N ARG A 12 -23.46 34.84 -26.75
CA ARG A 12 -22.88 34.99 -25.39
C ARG A 12 -23.58 34.08 -24.36
N GLU A 13 -24.91 33.95 -24.41
CA GLU A 13 -25.66 33.05 -23.53
C GLU A 13 -25.30 31.58 -23.79
N SER A 14 -25.25 31.14 -25.05
CA SER A 14 -24.88 29.77 -25.41
C SER A 14 -23.44 29.40 -25.00
N ARG A 15 -22.52 30.36 -24.99
CA ARG A 15 -21.13 30.15 -24.55
C ARG A 15 -21.02 30.08 -23.00
N ALA A 16 -21.82 30.89 -22.29
CA ALA A 16 -21.92 30.88 -20.84
C ALA A 16 -22.57 29.58 -20.31
N GLU A 17 -23.61 29.08 -21.00
CA GLU A 17 -24.24 27.80 -20.67
C GLU A 17 -23.29 26.63 -20.95
N LYS A 18 -22.59 26.58 -22.09
CA LYS A 18 -21.58 25.54 -22.36
C LYS A 18 -20.40 25.57 -21.39
N CYS A 19 -20.00 26.75 -20.86
CA CYS A 19 -19.03 26.84 -19.78
C CYS A 19 -19.58 26.33 -18.44
N ARG A 20 -20.83 26.67 -18.09
CA ARG A 20 -21.49 26.16 -16.88
C ARG A 20 -21.70 24.66 -16.91
N ASP A 21 -22.03 24.09 -18.06
CA ASP A 21 -22.21 22.64 -18.21
C ASP A 21 -20.86 21.87 -18.18
N ARG A 22 -19.79 22.45 -18.73
CA ARG A 22 -18.44 21.88 -18.58
C ARG A 22 -17.92 21.93 -17.14
N HIS A 23 -18.21 22.99 -16.38
CA HIS A 23 -17.87 23.07 -14.96
C HIS A 23 -18.75 22.10 -14.13
N LYS A 24 -20.05 21.98 -14.42
CA LYS A 24 -20.93 21.01 -13.76
C LYS A 24 -20.56 19.57 -14.10
N SER A 25 -20.13 19.26 -15.32
CA SER A 25 -19.67 17.92 -15.71
C SER A 25 -18.31 17.57 -15.12
N ARG A 26 -17.38 18.54 -15.01
CA ARG A 26 -16.10 18.36 -14.29
C ARG A 26 -16.32 18.22 -12.76
N ALA A 27 -17.17 19.07 -12.18
CA ALA A 27 -17.55 18.96 -10.77
C ALA A 27 -18.27 17.63 -10.47
N LYS A 28 -19.15 17.14 -11.37
CA LYS A 28 -19.76 15.81 -11.24
C LYS A 28 -18.75 14.66 -11.38
N LYS A 29 -17.73 14.76 -12.25
CA LYS A 29 -16.67 13.74 -12.35
C LYS A 29 -15.75 13.73 -11.13
N CYS A 30 -15.39 14.90 -10.57
CA CYS A 30 -14.68 14.97 -9.29
C CYS A 30 -15.57 14.51 -8.12
N TYR A 31 -16.85 14.90 -8.10
CA TYR A 31 -17.80 14.52 -7.05
C TYR A 31 -18.11 13.01 -7.06
N ASN A 32 -18.14 12.36 -8.23
CA ASN A 32 -18.30 10.90 -8.31
C ASN A 32 -17.05 10.14 -7.83
N LYS A 33 -15.81 10.66 -8.05
CA LYS A 33 -14.61 10.04 -7.46
C LYS A 33 -14.55 10.16 -5.92
N GLU A 34 -15.08 11.25 -5.36
CA GLU A 34 -15.19 11.40 -3.90
C GLU A 34 -16.34 10.54 -3.31
N LYS A 35 -17.39 10.26 -4.08
CA LYS A 35 -18.47 9.35 -3.67
C LYS A 35 -18.06 7.89 -3.55
N ILE A 36 -17.04 7.42 -4.30
CA ILE A 36 -16.56 6.04 -4.26
C ILE A 36 -16.06 5.64 -2.85
N PHE A 37 -15.65 6.61 -2.03
CA PHE A 37 -15.20 6.35 -0.66
C PHE A 37 -16.27 6.61 0.43
N CYS A 38 -17.48 7.05 0.05
CA CYS A 38 -18.61 7.29 0.95
C CYS A 38 -19.82 6.42 0.60
N LEU A 39 -19.59 5.12 0.33
CA LEU A 39 -20.61 4.22 -0.18
C LEU A 39 -21.44 3.60 0.93
N GLY A 40 -22.75 3.77 0.83
CA GLY A 40 -23.74 3.01 1.60
C GLY A 40 -23.69 3.18 3.13
N GLY A 41 -23.14 4.28 3.66
CA GLY A 41 -23.08 4.53 5.11
C GLY A 41 -21.86 3.92 5.83
N GLY A 42 -21.02 3.14 5.15
CA GLY A 42 -19.76 2.60 5.69
C GLY A 42 -18.57 3.48 5.32
N ILE A 43 -17.91 4.07 6.32
CA ILE A 43 -16.64 4.78 6.12
C ILE A 43 -15.55 3.73 6.09
N LEU A 44 -14.71 3.70 5.03
CA LEU A 44 -13.51 2.87 5.02
C LEU A 44 -12.59 3.28 6.18
N GLU A 45 -12.63 2.55 7.28
CA GLU A 45 -11.74 2.82 8.40
C GLU A 45 -10.34 2.32 8.08
N ARG A 46 -9.34 3.18 8.26
CA ARG A 46 -7.93 2.86 8.05
C ARG A 46 -7.20 2.89 9.39
N GLU A 47 -6.51 1.80 9.71
CA GLU A 47 -5.72 1.69 10.95
C GLU A 47 -4.66 2.79 11.06
N LEU A 48 -4.12 3.27 9.93
CA LEU A 48 -3.16 4.37 9.90
C LEU A 48 -3.74 5.69 10.49
N MET A 49 -5.07 5.84 10.54
CA MET A 49 -5.73 6.99 11.18
C MET A 49 -5.31 7.13 12.65
N LYS A 50 -5.15 6.03 13.38
CA LYS A 50 -4.68 6.01 14.76
C LYS A 50 -3.27 6.61 14.89
N SER A 51 -2.40 6.32 13.92
CA SER A 51 -1.03 6.86 13.87
C SER A 51 -1.02 8.34 13.50
N LEU A 52 -1.91 8.79 12.61
CA LEU A 52 -2.09 10.20 12.27
C LEU A 52 -2.56 11.03 13.50
N VAL A 53 -3.47 10.48 14.31
CA VAL A 53 -3.91 11.12 15.55
C VAL A 53 -2.73 11.26 16.54
N LYS A 54 -1.93 10.20 16.71
CA LYS A 54 -0.71 10.27 17.53
C LYS A 54 0.28 11.30 17.00
N TRP A 55 0.46 11.39 15.68
CA TRP A 55 1.31 12.39 15.05
C TRP A 55 0.81 13.81 15.31
N LYS A 56 -0.51 14.06 15.22
CA LYS A 56 -1.10 15.38 15.49
C LYS A 56 -0.75 15.89 16.88
N THR A 57 -0.80 15.01 17.88
CA THR A 57 -0.61 15.35 19.30
C THR A 57 0.85 15.25 19.77
N ALA A 58 1.79 14.87 18.88
CA ALA A 58 3.19 14.72 19.24
C ALA A 58 3.83 16.06 19.67
N PRO A 59 4.55 16.14 20.83
CA PRO A 59 5.11 17.40 21.35
C PRO A 59 6.13 18.05 20.39
N ARG A 60 6.85 17.25 19.62
CA ARG A 60 7.82 17.68 18.60
C ARG A 60 7.35 17.22 17.23
N ARG A 61 6.12 17.57 16.85
CA ARG A 61 5.55 17.23 15.55
C ARG A 61 6.41 17.81 14.44
N LYS A 62 6.80 16.96 13.49
CA LYS A 62 7.43 17.35 12.24
C LYS A 62 6.40 17.24 11.10
N PRO A 63 6.56 17.98 10.00
CA PRO A 63 5.78 17.72 8.78
C PRO A 63 5.79 16.22 8.44
N LEU A 64 4.65 15.72 8.00
CA LEU A 64 4.48 14.31 7.67
C LEU A 64 4.57 14.08 6.17
N ILE A 65 5.30 13.07 5.74
CA ILE A 65 5.27 12.54 4.38
C ILE A 65 4.53 11.20 4.40
N LEU A 66 3.38 11.16 3.73
CA LEU A 66 2.57 9.96 3.55
C LEU A 66 2.96 9.28 2.23
N LYS A 67 3.67 8.15 2.34
CA LYS A 67 4.08 7.31 1.21
C LYS A 67 3.04 6.24 0.92
N GLY A 68 3.08 5.65 -0.27
CA GLY A 68 2.25 4.52 -0.69
C GLY A 68 2.03 4.54 -2.19
N ALA A 69 1.72 3.40 -2.78
CA ALA A 69 1.44 3.28 -4.20
C ALA A 69 0.27 4.18 -4.65
N ARG A 70 0.09 4.33 -5.95
CA ARG A 70 -1.11 4.96 -6.49
C ARG A 70 -2.36 4.17 -6.09
N GLN A 71 -3.49 4.88 -5.92
CA GLN A 71 -4.82 4.31 -5.67
C GLN A 71 -4.98 3.55 -4.33
N VAL A 72 -4.02 3.62 -3.39
CA VAL A 72 -4.16 3.05 -2.04
C VAL A 72 -4.97 3.93 -1.07
N GLY A 73 -5.44 5.11 -1.52
CA GLY A 73 -6.33 5.97 -0.74
C GLY A 73 -5.64 7.08 0.06
N LYS A 74 -4.41 7.51 -0.31
CA LYS A 74 -3.68 8.59 0.39
C LYS A 74 -4.47 9.89 0.50
N THR A 75 -4.93 10.42 -0.64
CA THR A 75 -5.71 11.67 -0.72
C THR A 75 -6.96 11.60 0.16
N TRP A 76 -7.70 10.50 0.07
CA TRP A 76 -8.87 10.29 0.89
C TRP A 76 -8.53 10.29 2.40
N LEU A 77 -7.51 9.54 2.81
CA LEU A 77 -7.10 9.44 4.21
C LEU A 77 -6.70 10.81 4.78
N MET A 78 -5.95 11.62 4.02
CA MET A 78 -5.53 12.95 4.44
C MET A 78 -6.73 13.89 4.60
N LYS A 79 -7.64 13.91 3.62
CA LYS A 79 -8.85 14.74 3.67
C LYS A 79 -9.77 14.30 4.82
N GLU A 80 -9.97 13.00 5.03
CA GLU A 80 -10.80 12.47 6.10
C GLU A 80 -10.19 12.74 7.48
N PHE A 81 -8.85 12.64 7.60
CA PHE A 81 -8.14 13.03 8.80
C PHE A 81 -8.32 14.52 9.10
N GLY A 82 -8.20 15.38 8.09
CA GLY A 82 -8.45 16.81 8.21
C GLY A 82 -9.87 17.10 8.67
N ARG A 83 -10.86 16.51 8.02
CA ARG A 83 -12.29 16.68 8.32
C ARG A 83 -12.64 16.27 9.76
N ARG A 84 -12.05 15.18 10.27
CA ARG A 84 -12.37 14.68 11.64
C ARG A 84 -11.66 15.41 12.75
N TYR A 85 -10.44 15.89 12.50
CA TYR A 85 -9.55 16.29 13.59
C TYR A 85 -9.08 17.75 13.53
N PHE A 86 -9.44 18.52 12.50
CA PHE A 86 -9.09 19.92 12.35
C PHE A 86 -10.33 20.78 12.10
N GLN A 87 -10.24 22.07 12.42
CA GLN A 87 -11.32 23.03 12.17
C GLN A 87 -11.38 23.41 10.68
N ASN A 88 -10.22 23.45 10.02
CA ASN A 88 -10.12 23.77 8.60
C ASN A 88 -9.05 22.91 7.91
N VAL A 89 -9.19 22.76 6.59
CA VAL A 89 -8.27 22.00 5.73
C VAL A 89 -7.94 22.82 4.50
N VAL A 90 -6.65 23.10 4.30
CA VAL A 90 -6.12 23.68 3.07
C VAL A 90 -5.52 22.56 2.24
N TYR A 91 -6.10 22.30 1.06
CA TYR A 91 -5.69 21.24 0.15
C TYR A 91 -5.09 21.82 -1.13
N ILE A 92 -3.80 21.57 -1.32
CA ILE A 92 -3.05 21.96 -2.51
C ILE A 92 -2.66 20.69 -3.28
N ASN A 93 -3.16 20.56 -4.50
CA ASN A 93 -2.73 19.54 -5.44
C ASN A 93 -1.78 20.17 -6.46
N PHE A 94 -0.59 19.59 -6.60
CA PHE A 94 0.43 20.10 -7.55
C PHE A 94 0.26 19.54 -8.95
N ASP A 95 -0.55 18.50 -9.17
CA ASP A 95 -0.85 18.01 -10.52
C ASP A 95 -1.64 19.08 -11.31
N ASN A 96 -1.13 19.43 -12.50
CA ASN A 96 -1.70 20.48 -13.36
C ASN A 96 -1.88 21.86 -12.67
N ASN A 97 -1.06 22.19 -11.69
CA ASN A 97 -1.08 23.48 -10.99
C ASN A 97 0.28 24.20 -11.04
N PRO A 98 0.68 24.73 -12.21
CA PRO A 98 1.99 25.38 -12.37
C PRO A 98 2.18 26.60 -11.46
N ARG A 99 1.12 27.32 -11.09
CA ARG A 99 1.21 28.46 -10.17
C ARG A 99 1.72 28.03 -8.79
N MET A 100 1.16 26.93 -8.26
CA MET A 100 1.57 26.41 -6.95
C MET A 100 2.95 25.75 -7.01
N GLN A 101 3.33 25.18 -8.16
CA GLN A 101 4.69 24.66 -8.37
C GLN A 101 5.73 25.79 -8.32
N GLN A 102 5.49 26.91 -9.00
CA GLN A 102 6.39 28.07 -9.08
C GLN A 102 6.63 28.79 -7.75
N ILE A 103 5.71 28.69 -6.80
CA ILE A 103 5.86 29.33 -5.48
C ILE A 103 7.14 28.91 -4.76
N PHE A 104 7.55 27.68 -4.93
CA PHE A 104 8.74 27.10 -4.28
C PHE A 104 10.03 27.28 -5.09
N GLU A 105 9.96 27.80 -6.31
CA GLU A 105 11.14 28.03 -7.16
C GLU A 105 11.93 29.29 -6.75
N GLN A 106 11.25 30.29 -6.15
CA GLN A 106 11.87 31.56 -5.80
C GLN A 106 12.61 31.51 -4.47
N ASP A 107 11.92 31.06 -3.42
CA ASP A 107 12.44 30.95 -2.06
C ASP A 107 11.54 30.04 -1.20
N TYR A 108 11.93 29.87 0.07
CA TYR A 108 11.19 29.10 1.07
C TYR A 108 10.65 30.00 2.22
N ASP A 109 10.27 31.25 1.93
CA ASP A 109 9.59 32.10 2.90
C ASP A 109 8.18 31.54 3.19
N ILE A 110 8.02 30.98 4.38
CA ILE A 110 6.78 30.30 4.79
C ILE A 110 5.61 31.30 4.86
N ARG A 111 5.83 32.57 5.20
CA ARG A 111 4.75 33.57 5.23
C ARG A 111 4.17 33.80 3.81
N ARG A 112 5.05 33.89 2.83
CA ARG A 112 4.68 34.04 1.41
C ARG A 112 3.96 32.78 0.91
N VAL A 113 4.46 31.60 1.26
CA VAL A 113 3.86 30.30 0.89
C VAL A 113 2.45 30.18 1.48
N LEU A 114 2.27 30.49 2.78
CA LEU A 114 0.97 30.44 3.44
C LEU A 114 -0.03 31.43 2.83
N LEU A 115 0.41 32.66 2.51
CA LEU A 115 -0.43 33.65 1.83
C LEU A 115 -0.89 33.14 0.45
N ALA A 116 0.03 32.54 -0.32
CA ALA A 116 -0.31 31.98 -1.62
C ALA A 116 -1.32 30.83 -1.52
N PHE A 117 -1.19 29.96 -0.52
CA PHE A 117 -2.16 28.89 -0.26
C PHE A 117 -3.54 29.45 0.10
N GLN A 118 -3.61 30.53 0.91
CA GLN A 118 -4.86 31.21 1.23
C GLN A 118 -5.51 31.82 -0.02
N VAL A 119 -4.72 32.46 -0.89
CA VAL A 119 -5.23 33.02 -2.15
C VAL A 119 -5.73 31.93 -3.11
N GLU A 120 -5.02 30.81 -3.20
CA GLU A 120 -5.38 29.72 -4.11
C GLU A 120 -6.66 28.99 -3.68
N THR A 121 -6.83 28.78 -2.36
CA THR A 121 -7.94 28.01 -1.82
C THR A 121 -9.14 28.84 -1.37
N GLY A 122 -8.91 30.14 -1.09
CA GLY A 122 -9.91 31.01 -0.45
C GLY A 122 -10.08 30.75 1.06
N GLU A 123 -9.27 29.84 1.63
CA GLU A 123 -9.38 29.42 3.02
C GLU A 123 -8.38 30.14 3.91
N SER A 124 -8.77 30.48 5.14
CA SER A 124 -7.85 31.06 6.13
C SER A 124 -7.02 29.99 6.81
N ILE A 125 -5.71 30.20 6.95
CA ILE A 125 -4.79 29.29 7.62
C ILE A 125 -4.50 29.79 9.03
N ARG A 126 -4.88 28.99 10.02
CA ARG A 126 -4.66 29.28 11.44
C ARG A 126 -3.72 28.24 12.07
N PRO A 127 -2.74 28.69 12.90
CA PRO A 127 -1.87 27.78 13.64
C PRO A 127 -2.67 26.73 14.41
N GLN A 128 -2.22 25.47 14.40
CA GLN A 128 -2.80 24.30 15.09
C GLN A 128 -4.23 23.90 14.65
N GLU A 129 -5.03 24.81 14.08
CA GLU A 129 -6.43 24.58 13.70
C GLU A 129 -6.59 24.11 12.24
N THR A 130 -5.68 24.51 11.36
CA THR A 130 -5.74 24.20 9.94
C THR A 130 -4.73 23.11 9.57
N LEU A 131 -5.20 22.04 8.95
CA LEU A 131 -4.33 21.04 8.32
C LEU A 131 -3.98 21.50 6.90
N ILE A 132 -2.70 21.59 6.60
CA ILE A 132 -2.20 21.83 5.24
C ILE A 132 -1.89 20.49 4.60
N ILE A 133 -2.54 20.18 3.48
CA ILE A 133 -2.34 18.98 2.68
C ILE A 133 -1.68 19.37 1.37
N LEU A 134 -0.48 18.83 1.12
CA LEU A 134 0.28 18.98 -0.11
C LEU A 134 0.23 17.64 -0.86
N ASP A 135 -0.57 17.56 -1.91
CA ASP A 135 -0.77 16.31 -2.65
C ASP A 135 -0.05 16.33 -4.00
N GLU A 136 0.36 15.16 -4.48
CA GLU A 136 1.15 14.94 -5.68
C GLU A 136 2.46 15.77 -5.70
N VAL A 137 3.17 15.78 -4.53
CA VAL A 137 4.38 16.61 -4.34
C VAL A 137 5.55 16.24 -5.25
N GLN A 138 5.51 15.11 -5.96
CA GLN A 138 6.51 14.79 -6.98
C GLN A 138 6.44 15.74 -8.18
N GLU A 139 5.29 16.41 -8.40
CA GLU A 139 5.14 17.44 -9.44
C GLU A 139 5.72 18.81 -9.01
N ALA A 140 5.99 18.99 -7.71
CA ALA A 140 6.63 20.17 -7.14
C ALA A 140 7.76 19.73 -6.17
N PRO A 141 8.88 19.24 -6.69
CA PRO A 141 9.95 18.67 -5.87
C PRO A 141 10.51 19.61 -4.80
N GLN A 142 10.52 20.92 -5.08
CA GLN A 142 10.95 21.96 -4.14
C GLN A 142 10.03 22.07 -2.92
N ALA A 143 8.74 21.68 -3.06
CA ALA A 143 7.80 21.60 -1.92
C ALA A 143 8.26 20.58 -0.86
N ILE A 144 8.93 19.49 -1.28
CA ILE A 144 9.53 18.52 -0.35
C ILE A 144 10.65 19.18 0.45
N SER A 145 11.51 19.96 -0.20
CA SER A 145 12.59 20.71 0.47
C SER A 145 12.03 21.77 1.42
N ALA A 146 10.90 22.40 1.06
CA ALA A 146 10.22 23.39 1.89
C ALA A 146 9.72 22.83 3.24
N LEU A 147 9.46 21.52 3.34
CA LEU A 147 9.06 20.88 4.61
C LEU A 147 10.09 21.06 5.72
N LYS A 148 11.39 21.22 5.38
CA LYS A 148 12.42 21.58 6.37
C LYS A 148 12.09 22.92 7.03
N TYR A 149 11.73 23.92 6.25
CA TYR A 149 11.45 25.28 6.73
C TYR A 149 10.13 25.33 7.49
N PHE A 150 9.11 24.55 7.14
CA PHE A 150 7.93 24.35 7.98
C PHE A 150 8.32 23.76 9.35
N CYS A 151 9.21 22.77 9.37
CA CYS A 151 9.68 22.18 10.63
C CYS A 151 10.44 23.15 11.53
N GLU A 152 11.28 24.02 10.93
CA GLU A 152 12.19 24.90 11.67
C GLU A 152 11.56 26.26 12.03
N ASN A 153 10.79 26.84 11.11
CA ASN A 153 10.34 28.23 11.20
C ASN A 153 8.83 28.38 11.44
N ALA A 154 8.06 27.29 11.27
CA ALA A 154 6.60 27.31 11.40
C ALA A 154 6.02 25.98 11.91
N PRO A 155 6.58 25.41 13.01
CA PRO A 155 6.16 24.10 13.54
C PRO A 155 4.71 24.07 14.03
N GLU A 156 4.11 25.23 14.26
CA GLU A 156 2.71 25.38 14.64
C GLU A 156 1.73 24.99 13.52
N TYR A 157 2.14 24.96 12.25
CA TYR A 157 1.30 24.54 11.14
C TYR A 157 1.43 23.04 10.87
N PRO A 158 0.36 22.27 11.05
CA PRO A 158 0.36 20.85 10.69
C PRO A 158 0.38 20.69 9.15
N VAL A 159 1.42 20.06 8.64
CA VAL A 159 1.58 19.80 7.18
C VAL A 159 1.70 18.32 6.92
N ILE A 160 0.88 17.80 5.99
CA ILE A 160 1.01 16.46 5.43
C ILE A 160 1.27 16.58 3.94
N ALA A 161 2.37 16.01 3.48
CA ALA A 161 2.70 15.90 2.07
C ALA A 161 2.50 14.45 1.59
N ALA A 162 1.95 14.25 0.40
CA ALA A 162 1.80 12.94 -0.21
C ALA A 162 2.18 12.94 -1.69
N GLY A 163 2.66 11.79 -2.14
CA GLY A 163 2.93 11.54 -3.54
C GLY A 163 3.13 10.06 -3.79
N SER A 164 2.73 9.60 -4.96
CA SER A 164 2.81 8.18 -5.33
C SER A 164 4.19 7.75 -5.81
N LEU A 165 5.02 8.71 -6.24
CA LEU A 165 6.36 8.49 -6.82
C LEU A 165 7.45 9.20 -6.02
N LEU A 166 7.24 9.38 -4.74
CA LEU A 166 8.16 10.11 -3.85
C LEU A 166 9.56 9.48 -3.81
N GLY A 167 9.68 8.16 -3.84
CA GLY A 167 10.97 7.48 -3.93
C GLY A 167 11.78 7.94 -5.14
N ILE A 168 11.11 8.08 -6.28
CA ILE A 168 11.75 8.48 -7.55
C ILE A 168 12.10 9.96 -7.58
N ALA A 169 11.22 10.83 -7.07
CA ALA A 169 11.49 12.27 -7.01
C ALA A 169 12.78 12.57 -6.23
N LEU A 170 13.08 11.76 -5.21
CA LEU A 170 14.28 11.88 -4.40
C LEU A 170 15.58 11.56 -5.16
N HIS A 171 15.53 10.73 -6.21
CA HIS A 171 16.69 10.42 -7.06
C HIS A 171 17.06 11.55 -8.05
N LYS A 172 16.18 12.54 -8.24
CA LYS A 172 16.41 13.67 -9.18
C LYS A 172 17.22 14.83 -8.57
N GLY A 173 18.05 14.58 -7.56
CA GLY A 173 18.96 15.60 -6.98
C GLY A 173 18.27 16.59 -6.02
N ILE A 174 17.09 16.24 -5.49
CA ILE A 174 16.35 17.06 -4.53
C ILE A 174 16.91 16.81 -3.12
N SER A 175 17.11 17.89 -2.36
CA SER A 175 17.50 17.79 -0.95
C SER A 175 16.33 17.25 -0.11
N PHE A 176 16.38 15.98 0.22
CA PHE A 176 15.42 15.41 1.17
C PHE A 176 15.62 16.01 2.57
N PRO A 177 14.58 16.44 3.27
CA PRO A 177 14.69 17.08 4.58
C PRO A 177 14.98 16.06 5.70
N VAL A 178 16.17 15.47 5.67
CA VAL A 178 16.63 14.45 6.63
C VAL A 178 16.49 14.95 8.06
N GLY A 179 15.84 14.16 8.91
CA GLY A 179 15.62 14.49 10.32
C GLY A 179 14.57 15.58 10.58
N LYS A 180 14.00 16.21 9.56
CA LYS A 180 13.02 17.32 9.65
C LYS A 180 11.59 16.89 9.29
N VAL A 181 11.38 15.66 8.87
CA VAL A 181 10.08 15.08 8.53
C VAL A 181 9.88 13.75 9.23
N THR A 182 8.62 13.40 9.44
CA THR A 182 8.16 12.06 9.80
C THR A 182 7.66 11.37 8.52
N THR A 183 7.86 10.08 8.37
CA THR A 183 7.32 9.31 7.24
C THR A 183 6.37 8.24 7.73
N MET A 184 5.24 8.07 7.04
CA MET A 184 4.31 6.96 7.23
C MET A 184 4.04 6.29 5.90
N GLN A 185 3.81 4.97 5.92
CA GLN A 185 3.50 4.18 4.73
C GLN A 185 2.04 3.76 4.77
N LEU A 186 1.30 4.01 3.69
CA LEU A 186 -0.05 3.53 3.48
C LEU A 186 -0.01 2.37 2.49
N TYR A 187 -0.51 1.22 2.92
CA TYR A 187 -0.66 0.01 2.13
C TYR A 187 -2.11 -0.13 1.61
N PRO A 188 -2.43 -1.05 0.70
CA PRO A 188 -3.79 -1.50 0.47
C PRO A 188 -4.48 -1.90 1.78
N LEU A 189 -5.81 -2.03 1.81
CA LEU A 189 -6.50 -2.48 3.01
C LEU A 189 -5.94 -3.83 3.46
N SER A 190 -5.63 -3.95 4.76
CA SER A 190 -5.34 -5.23 5.37
C SER A 190 -6.60 -6.10 5.43
N PHE A 191 -6.47 -7.38 5.75
CA PHE A 191 -7.64 -8.26 5.94
C PHE A 191 -8.58 -7.75 7.04
N TYR A 192 -8.02 -7.21 8.11
CA TYR A 192 -8.79 -6.57 9.18
C TYR A 192 -9.57 -5.35 8.70
N GLU A 193 -8.93 -4.45 7.96
CA GLU A 193 -9.59 -3.27 7.36
C GLU A 193 -10.65 -3.69 6.31
N PHE A 194 -10.38 -4.76 5.56
CA PHE A 194 -11.32 -5.35 4.60
C PHE A 194 -12.58 -5.89 5.29
N LEU A 195 -12.45 -6.64 6.39
CA LEU A 195 -13.60 -7.12 7.17
C LEU A 195 -14.50 -5.96 7.59
N ARG A 196 -13.92 -4.87 8.06
CA ARG A 196 -14.69 -3.67 8.43
C ARG A 196 -15.35 -3.01 7.22
N ALA A 197 -14.67 -3.00 6.07
CA ALA A 197 -15.21 -2.44 4.84
C ALA A 197 -16.41 -3.23 4.28
N VAL A 198 -16.42 -4.57 4.45
CA VAL A 198 -17.52 -5.44 4.00
C VAL A 198 -18.60 -5.66 5.07
N HIS A 199 -18.69 -4.76 6.07
CA HIS A 199 -19.67 -4.77 7.15
C HIS A 199 -19.60 -6.01 8.07
N GLU A 200 -18.39 -6.54 8.25
CA GLU A 200 -18.06 -7.63 9.17
C GLU A 200 -17.27 -7.12 10.39
N GLU A 201 -17.66 -5.96 10.94
CA GLU A 201 -16.98 -5.30 12.06
C GLU A 201 -16.87 -6.23 13.26
N ARG A 202 -17.89 -7.05 13.53
CA ARG A 202 -17.89 -7.99 14.66
C ARG A 202 -16.84 -9.08 14.49
N LEU A 203 -16.59 -9.57 13.27
CA LEU A 203 -15.47 -10.49 13.03
C LEU A 203 -14.13 -9.80 13.22
N ALA A 204 -13.99 -8.55 12.74
CA ALA A 204 -12.79 -7.76 12.97
C ALA A 204 -12.54 -7.55 14.48
N ASP A 205 -13.58 -7.24 15.26
CA ASP A 205 -13.47 -7.06 16.71
C ASP A 205 -13.05 -8.34 17.44
N LEU A 206 -13.44 -9.53 16.96
CA LEU A 206 -12.96 -10.82 17.50
C LEU A 206 -11.46 -11.01 17.32
N LEU A 207 -10.88 -10.50 16.22
CA LEU A 207 -9.41 -10.51 16.03
C LEU A 207 -8.69 -9.64 17.08
N ASP A 208 -9.31 -8.55 17.52
CA ASP A 208 -8.74 -7.67 18.55
C ASP A 208 -8.85 -8.29 19.96
N GLN A 209 -9.90 -9.08 20.22
CA GLN A 209 -10.11 -9.75 21.53
C GLN A 209 -9.09 -10.85 21.80
N ARG A 210 -8.47 -11.44 20.78
CA ARG A 210 -7.47 -12.50 20.88
C ARG A 210 -7.96 -13.73 21.66
N ASP A 211 -9.21 -14.11 21.44
CA ASP A 211 -9.82 -15.31 22.05
C ASP A 211 -9.82 -16.48 21.06
N PRO A 212 -8.94 -17.49 21.22
CA PRO A 212 -8.87 -18.64 20.32
C PRO A 212 -10.16 -19.46 20.26
N ALA A 213 -10.92 -19.54 21.37
CA ALA A 213 -12.16 -20.30 21.39
C ALA A 213 -13.24 -19.64 20.52
N MET A 214 -13.34 -18.32 20.59
CA MET A 214 -14.26 -17.57 19.73
C MET A 214 -13.84 -17.63 18.25
N LEU A 215 -12.55 -17.56 17.94
CA LEU A 215 -12.08 -17.73 16.56
C LEU A 215 -12.45 -19.10 15.99
N LYS A 216 -12.37 -20.16 16.80
CA LYS A 216 -12.75 -21.51 16.39
C LYS A 216 -14.25 -21.62 16.06
N VAL A 217 -15.11 -20.97 16.84
CA VAL A 217 -16.57 -20.97 16.60
C VAL A 217 -16.91 -20.33 15.25
N PHE A 218 -16.18 -19.27 14.86
CA PHE A 218 -16.43 -18.53 13.63
C PHE A 218 -15.42 -18.85 12.50
N HIS A 219 -14.66 -19.94 12.64
CA HIS A 219 -13.57 -20.33 11.73
C HIS A 219 -14.00 -20.32 10.25
N ASP A 220 -15.08 -21.01 9.89
CA ASP A 220 -15.54 -21.13 8.51
C ASP A 220 -15.94 -19.79 7.91
N ARG A 221 -16.47 -18.90 8.73
CA ARG A 221 -16.82 -17.54 8.30
C ARG A 221 -15.57 -16.72 8.01
N PHE A 222 -14.54 -16.80 8.84
CA PHE A 222 -13.23 -16.19 8.57
C PHE A 222 -12.58 -16.75 7.31
N VAL A 223 -12.60 -18.07 7.13
CA VAL A 223 -12.03 -18.72 5.94
C VAL A 223 -12.76 -18.29 4.67
N THR A 224 -14.10 -18.16 4.72
CA THR A 224 -14.89 -17.65 3.59
C THR A 224 -14.45 -16.24 3.21
N TRP A 225 -14.35 -15.34 4.18
CA TRP A 225 -13.91 -13.97 3.90
C TRP A 225 -12.44 -13.89 3.49
N LEU A 226 -11.57 -14.76 3.99
CA LEU A 226 -10.19 -14.83 3.58
C LEU A 226 -10.05 -15.26 2.10
N LYS A 227 -10.85 -16.22 1.65
CA LYS A 227 -10.92 -16.60 0.23
C LYS A 227 -11.41 -15.43 -0.65
N ASN A 228 -12.42 -14.70 -0.19
CA ASN A 228 -12.88 -13.49 -0.86
C ASN A 228 -11.76 -12.44 -0.96
N TYR A 229 -11.04 -12.22 0.13
CA TYR A 229 -9.93 -11.27 0.14
C TYR A 229 -8.79 -11.68 -0.81
N TYR A 230 -8.52 -12.97 -0.97
CA TYR A 230 -7.53 -13.44 -1.95
C TYR A 230 -7.88 -13.05 -3.39
N TYR A 231 -9.17 -12.97 -3.71
CA TYR A 231 -9.63 -12.55 -5.04
C TYR A 231 -9.76 -11.02 -5.16
N ILE A 232 -10.41 -10.40 -4.19
CA ILE A 232 -10.74 -8.97 -4.21
C ILE A 232 -9.48 -8.13 -3.91
N GLY A 233 -8.65 -8.59 -2.98
CA GLY A 233 -7.51 -7.84 -2.47
C GLY A 233 -7.91 -6.70 -1.53
N GLY A 234 -6.93 -5.82 -1.27
CA GLY A 234 -7.09 -4.64 -0.43
C GLY A 234 -7.09 -3.32 -1.19
N MET A 235 -7.13 -3.32 -2.54
CA MET A 235 -7.19 -2.07 -3.29
C MET A 235 -8.54 -1.37 -3.06
N PRO A 236 -8.54 -0.11 -2.55
CA PRO A 236 -9.77 0.53 -2.09
C PRO A 236 -10.90 0.59 -3.11
N GLU A 237 -10.59 0.82 -4.39
CA GLU A 237 -11.59 0.89 -5.45
C GLU A 237 -12.23 -0.49 -5.73
N ALA A 238 -11.42 -1.55 -5.71
CA ALA A 238 -11.89 -2.92 -5.87
C ALA A 238 -12.77 -3.36 -4.70
N VAL A 239 -12.36 -3.04 -3.46
CA VAL A 239 -13.16 -3.33 -2.26
C VAL A 239 -14.48 -2.55 -2.27
N ALA A 240 -14.46 -1.28 -2.63
CA ALA A 240 -15.65 -0.44 -2.72
C ALA A 240 -16.66 -0.99 -3.76
N ALA A 241 -16.18 -1.37 -4.94
CA ALA A 241 -17.04 -1.96 -5.97
C ALA A 241 -17.69 -3.27 -5.50
N PHE A 242 -16.92 -4.12 -4.79
CA PHE A 242 -17.47 -5.35 -4.23
C PHE A 242 -18.56 -5.07 -3.18
N VAL A 243 -18.33 -4.10 -2.29
CA VAL A 243 -19.31 -3.69 -1.27
C VAL A 243 -20.59 -3.18 -1.90
N GLU A 244 -20.49 -2.42 -3.01
CA GLU A 244 -21.66 -1.87 -3.71
C GLU A 244 -22.46 -2.90 -4.51
N THR A 245 -21.74 -3.79 -5.20
CA THR A 245 -22.35 -4.62 -6.25
C THR A 245 -22.35 -6.10 -5.95
N SER A 246 -21.50 -6.58 -5.05
CA SER A 246 -21.19 -8.01 -4.82
C SER A 246 -20.80 -8.74 -6.14
N ASP A 247 -20.30 -8.00 -7.13
CA ASP A 247 -19.94 -8.52 -8.46
C ASP A 247 -18.42 -8.69 -8.60
N TYR A 248 -17.97 -9.93 -8.65
CA TYR A 248 -16.57 -10.28 -8.87
C TYR A 248 -16.04 -9.88 -10.24
N SER A 249 -16.92 -9.77 -11.26
CA SER A 249 -16.52 -9.34 -12.60
C SER A 249 -16.18 -7.85 -12.60
N ALA A 250 -16.96 -7.04 -11.90
CA ALA A 250 -16.68 -5.62 -11.71
C ALA A 250 -15.34 -5.41 -10.95
N VAL A 251 -15.10 -6.20 -9.92
CA VAL A 251 -13.83 -6.20 -9.18
C VAL A 251 -12.66 -6.51 -10.12
N ARG A 252 -12.76 -7.57 -10.93
CA ARG A 252 -11.71 -7.97 -11.87
C ARG A 252 -11.43 -6.88 -12.91
N GLN A 253 -12.48 -6.22 -13.42
CA GLN A 253 -12.29 -5.11 -14.34
C GLN A 253 -11.49 -3.97 -13.70
N ILE A 254 -11.80 -3.58 -12.48
CA ILE A 254 -11.07 -2.54 -11.75
C ILE A 254 -9.60 -2.96 -11.52
N GLN A 255 -9.35 -4.22 -11.15
CA GLN A 255 -7.99 -4.72 -10.97
C GLN A 255 -7.18 -4.65 -12.26
N ASN A 256 -7.77 -5.03 -13.40
CA ASN A 256 -7.13 -4.95 -14.72
C ASN A 256 -6.86 -3.49 -15.12
N ASP A 257 -7.80 -2.59 -14.85
CA ASP A 257 -7.61 -1.16 -15.08
C ASP A 257 -6.47 -0.59 -14.23
N LEU A 258 -6.35 -0.99 -12.95
CA LEU A 258 -5.24 -0.61 -12.07
C LEU A 258 -3.90 -1.14 -12.58
N ILE A 259 -3.82 -2.38 -13.03
CA ILE A 259 -2.60 -2.96 -13.62
C ILE A 259 -2.19 -2.17 -14.86
N THR A 260 -3.15 -1.87 -15.75
CA THR A 260 -2.92 -1.07 -16.95
C THR A 260 -2.41 0.35 -16.61
N LEU A 261 -2.98 0.99 -15.59
CA LEU A 261 -2.54 2.30 -15.11
C LEU A 261 -1.10 2.26 -14.57
N TYR A 262 -0.74 1.24 -13.80
CA TYR A 262 0.64 1.08 -13.32
C TYR A 262 1.63 0.88 -14.47
N GLU A 263 1.28 0.07 -15.47
CA GLU A 263 2.12 -0.13 -16.66
C GLU A 263 2.27 1.15 -17.50
N ALA A 264 1.24 2.00 -17.55
CA ALA A 264 1.32 3.30 -18.19
C ALA A 264 2.26 4.27 -17.45
N ASP A 265 2.30 4.20 -16.11
CA ASP A 265 3.22 4.98 -15.28
C ASP A 265 4.70 4.63 -15.53
N PHE A 266 5.00 3.37 -15.88
CA PHE A 266 6.37 2.98 -16.28
C PHE A 266 6.88 3.84 -17.44
N SER A 267 6.00 4.21 -18.38
CA SER A 267 6.36 5.00 -19.55
C SER A 267 6.52 6.49 -19.26
N LYS A 268 5.91 7.02 -18.20
CA LYS A 268 5.95 8.43 -17.84
C LYS A 268 7.16 8.83 -17.00
N HIS A 269 7.60 7.95 -16.10
CA HIS A 269 8.49 8.33 -15.00
C HIS A 269 9.83 7.60 -15.01
N ILE A 270 10.02 6.66 -15.93
CA ILE A 270 11.27 5.92 -16.10
C ILE A 270 12.03 6.38 -17.33
N ILE A 271 13.35 6.33 -17.27
CA ILE A 271 14.20 6.50 -18.44
C ILE A 271 13.82 5.43 -19.48
N THR A 272 13.58 5.85 -20.71
CA THR A 272 13.06 5.00 -21.80
C THR A 272 13.81 3.67 -21.95
N ALA A 273 15.11 3.65 -21.73
CA ALA A 273 15.94 2.43 -21.81
C ALA A 273 15.64 1.39 -20.72
N GLU A 274 15.07 1.79 -19.58
CA GLU A 274 14.76 0.89 -18.45
C GLU A 274 13.31 0.36 -18.47
N ILE A 275 12.40 0.98 -19.24
CA ILE A 275 10.99 0.56 -19.33
C ILE A 275 10.84 -0.94 -19.66
N PRO A 276 11.55 -1.50 -20.66
CA PRO A 276 11.43 -2.93 -20.96
C PRO A 276 11.85 -3.82 -19.78
N ARG A 277 12.88 -3.40 -19.01
CA ARG A 277 13.36 -4.16 -17.84
C ARG A 277 12.34 -4.16 -16.71
N VAL A 278 11.71 -3.02 -16.44
CA VAL A 278 10.64 -2.93 -15.43
C VAL A 278 9.47 -3.84 -15.79
N ARG A 279 9.02 -3.82 -17.05
CA ARG A 279 7.96 -4.72 -17.52
C ARG A 279 8.36 -6.19 -17.43
N MET A 280 9.61 -6.52 -17.76
CA MET A 280 10.11 -7.90 -17.62
C MET A 280 10.09 -8.37 -16.17
N VAL A 281 10.52 -7.55 -15.21
CA VAL A 281 10.46 -7.86 -13.78
C VAL A 281 9.01 -8.01 -13.33
N TRP A 282 8.16 -7.04 -13.65
CA TRP A 282 6.74 -7.03 -13.30
C TRP A 282 6.03 -8.32 -13.73
N ASN A 283 6.16 -8.70 -15.00
CA ASN A 283 5.54 -9.90 -15.54
C ASN A 283 6.18 -11.22 -15.06
N ALA A 284 7.42 -11.18 -14.57
CA ALA A 284 8.09 -12.39 -14.07
C ALA A 284 7.67 -12.77 -12.64
N ILE A 285 7.16 -11.83 -11.84
CA ILE A 285 6.84 -12.08 -10.42
C ILE A 285 5.81 -13.19 -10.25
N PRO A 286 4.65 -13.23 -10.94
CA PRO A 286 3.68 -14.30 -10.78
C PRO A 286 4.26 -15.67 -11.11
N LEU A 287 5.04 -15.75 -12.19
CA LEU A 287 5.68 -16.98 -12.66
C LEU A 287 6.72 -17.53 -11.66
N GLN A 288 7.39 -16.65 -10.94
CA GLN A 288 8.40 -17.03 -9.96
C GLN A 288 7.78 -17.39 -8.60
N LEU A 289 6.70 -16.70 -8.18
CA LEU A 289 5.95 -17.04 -6.98
C LEU A 289 5.24 -18.40 -7.11
N ALA A 290 4.83 -18.81 -8.30
CA ALA A 290 4.19 -20.11 -8.55
C ALA A 290 5.13 -21.32 -8.37
N LYS A 291 6.46 -21.12 -8.26
CA LYS A 291 7.42 -22.20 -8.11
C LYS A 291 7.66 -22.57 -6.66
N GLU A 292 8.14 -23.79 -6.42
CA GLU A 292 8.57 -24.23 -5.08
C GLU A 292 9.65 -23.32 -4.51
N ASN A 293 10.68 -22.99 -5.31
CA ASN A 293 11.72 -22.03 -4.92
C ASN A 293 11.32 -20.64 -5.43
N LYS A 294 10.84 -19.81 -4.54
CA LYS A 294 10.32 -18.44 -4.81
C LYS A 294 11.41 -17.37 -4.81
N LYS A 295 12.70 -17.74 -4.68
CA LYS A 295 13.82 -16.82 -4.89
C LYS A 295 13.74 -16.24 -6.29
N PHE A 296 13.97 -14.93 -6.44
CA PHE A 296 13.94 -14.28 -7.73
C PHE A 296 15.16 -14.67 -8.59
N PHE A 297 14.93 -15.34 -9.72
CA PHE A 297 15.95 -15.82 -10.65
C PHE A 297 15.96 -14.98 -11.92
N PHE A 298 17.02 -14.22 -12.13
CA PHE A 298 17.19 -13.35 -13.29
C PHE A 298 17.24 -14.12 -14.62
N GLY A 299 17.84 -15.31 -14.63
CA GLY A 299 17.89 -16.17 -15.81
C GLY A 299 16.52 -16.62 -16.34
N GLN A 300 15.48 -16.54 -15.52
CA GLN A 300 14.09 -16.81 -15.92
C GLN A 300 13.40 -15.58 -16.50
N VAL A 301 13.85 -14.38 -16.13
CA VAL A 301 13.37 -13.13 -16.75
C VAL A 301 13.93 -13.00 -18.17
N LYS A 302 15.25 -13.28 -18.33
CA LYS A 302 15.94 -13.29 -19.61
C LYS A 302 17.14 -14.22 -19.53
N LYS A 303 17.31 -15.09 -20.51
CA LYS A 303 18.46 -16.02 -20.60
C LYS A 303 19.79 -15.25 -20.51
N GLY A 304 20.65 -15.64 -19.58
CA GLY A 304 21.95 -15.01 -19.34
C GLY A 304 21.92 -13.71 -18.54
N ALA A 305 20.75 -13.25 -18.07
CA ALA A 305 20.64 -12.04 -17.27
C ALA A 305 21.26 -12.20 -15.88
N ARG A 306 21.79 -11.09 -15.36
CA ARG A 306 22.40 -10.98 -14.03
C ARG A 306 21.64 -9.94 -13.18
N SER A 307 21.84 -9.97 -11.85
CA SER A 307 21.22 -9.02 -10.90
C SER A 307 21.39 -7.57 -11.34
N LYS A 308 22.60 -7.17 -11.71
CA LYS A 308 22.93 -5.80 -12.13
C LYS A 308 22.11 -5.28 -13.32
N ASP A 309 21.57 -6.19 -14.17
CA ASP A 309 20.83 -5.81 -15.35
C ASP A 309 19.40 -5.34 -15.03
N PHE A 310 18.90 -5.66 -13.83
CA PHE A 310 17.54 -5.37 -13.38
C PHE A 310 17.46 -4.60 -12.06
N GLU A 311 18.59 -4.25 -11.45
CA GLU A 311 18.64 -3.60 -10.14
C GLU A 311 17.87 -2.29 -10.12
N ILE A 312 18.10 -1.41 -11.10
CA ILE A 312 17.37 -0.13 -11.24
C ILE A 312 15.86 -0.38 -11.41
N ALA A 313 15.47 -1.37 -12.20
CA ALA A 313 14.08 -1.69 -12.44
C ALA A 313 13.37 -2.19 -11.18
N ILE A 314 14.04 -3.03 -10.39
CA ILE A 314 13.50 -3.55 -9.14
C ILE A 314 13.41 -2.46 -8.08
N GLU A 315 14.47 -1.67 -7.88
CA GLU A 315 14.44 -0.58 -6.91
C GLU A 315 13.36 0.46 -7.28
N TRP A 316 13.17 0.74 -8.57
CA TRP A 316 12.09 1.59 -9.03
C TRP A 316 10.71 1.06 -8.62
N LEU A 317 10.42 -0.23 -8.84
CA LEU A 317 9.15 -0.85 -8.46
C LEU A 317 8.95 -0.85 -6.93
N VAL A 318 10.03 -1.05 -6.15
CA VAL A 318 10.02 -0.96 -4.68
C VAL A 318 9.74 0.46 -4.22
N ASP A 319 10.40 1.46 -4.81
CA ASP A 319 10.24 2.88 -4.46
C ASP A 319 8.84 3.42 -4.77
N CYS A 320 8.20 2.89 -5.83
CA CYS A 320 6.79 3.15 -6.13
C CYS A 320 5.83 2.46 -5.17
N GLY A 321 6.31 1.50 -4.37
CA GLY A 321 5.49 0.67 -3.49
C GLY A 321 4.64 -0.36 -4.24
N LEU A 322 4.99 -0.70 -5.50
CA LEU A 322 4.27 -1.67 -6.32
C LEU A 322 4.68 -3.11 -6.01
N ILE A 323 5.88 -3.29 -5.48
CA ILE A 323 6.39 -4.58 -5.03
C ILE A 323 7.07 -4.47 -3.66
N ALA A 324 7.11 -5.57 -2.95
CA ALA A 324 7.91 -5.75 -1.74
C ALA A 324 9.10 -6.67 -2.02
N LYS A 325 10.29 -6.28 -1.54
CA LYS A 325 11.54 -7.04 -1.65
C LYS A 325 11.86 -7.66 -0.29
N VAL A 326 11.78 -8.97 -0.19
CA VAL A 326 12.07 -9.74 1.03
C VAL A 326 13.43 -10.40 0.86
N ASN A 327 14.44 -9.89 1.58
CA ASN A 327 15.81 -10.37 1.47
C ASN A 327 16.03 -11.68 2.23
N ARG A 328 16.89 -12.55 1.67
CA ARG A 328 17.45 -13.71 2.40
C ARG A 328 18.39 -13.22 3.50
N VAL A 329 18.39 -13.91 4.63
CA VAL A 329 19.44 -13.75 5.63
C VAL A 329 20.42 -14.91 5.54
N SER A 330 21.73 -14.61 5.55
CA SER A 330 22.80 -15.62 5.51
C SER A 330 22.90 -16.38 6.83
N LYS A 331 22.46 -15.74 7.93
CA LYS A 331 22.47 -16.30 9.28
C LYS A 331 21.23 -15.84 10.04
N PRO A 332 20.50 -16.73 10.71
CA PRO A 332 19.34 -16.37 11.53
C PRO A 332 19.78 -15.83 12.91
N ALA A 333 20.44 -14.70 12.92
CA ALA A 333 20.96 -14.06 14.12
C ALA A 333 20.62 -12.56 14.15
N MET A 334 20.65 -11.97 15.33
CA MET A 334 20.37 -10.55 15.52
C MET A 334 21.60 -9.68 15.28
N PRO A 335 21.39 -8.49 14.70
CA PRO A 335 20.16 -8.02 14.07
C PRO A 335 20.01 -8.63 12.67
N LEU A 336 18.80 -9.10 12.30
CA LEU A 336 18.56 -9.76 11.01
C LEU A 336 19.03 -8.90 9.81
N LYS A 337 18.86 -7.59 9.90
CA LYS A 337 19.28 -6.65 8.85
C LYS A 337 20.77 -6.73 8.53
N ALA A 338 21.62 -7.01 9.52
CA ALA A 338 23.07 -7.12 9.32
C ALA A 338 23.46 -8.36 8.50
N TYR A 339 22.61 -9.36 8.46
CA TYR A 339 22.82 -10.60 7.73
C TYR A 339 22.04 -10.68 6.43
N ALA A 340 21.32 -9.59 6.05
CA ALA A 340 20.54 -9.54 4.82
C ALA A 340 21.46 -9.55 3.58
N GLU A 341 21.20 -10.45 2.67
CA GLU A 341 21.90 -10.58 1.39
C GLU A 341 21.25 -9.71 0.32
N GLN A 342 22.02 -8.83 -0.34
CA GLN A 342 21.49 -7.90 -1.33
C GLN A 342 21.06 -8.60 -2.63
N ASN A 343 21.70 -9.71 -2.98
CA ASN A 343 21.49 -10.42 -4.25
C ASN A 343 20.60 -11.67 -4.13
N ALA A 344 19.99 -11.90 -2.97
CA ALA A 344 19.12 -13.02 -2.74
C ALA A 344 17.83 -12.55 -2.07
N TYR A 345 16.75 -12.54 -2.81
CA TYR A 345 15.45 -12.04 -2.35
C TYR A 345 14.28 -12.70 -3.06
N LYS A 346 13.10 -12.61 -2.44
CA LYS A 346 11.79 -12.86 -3.04
C LYS A 346 11.15 -11.51 -3.37
N LEU A 347 10.36 -11.46 -4.44
CA LEU A 347 9.56 -10.30 -4.80
C LEU A 347 8.08 -10.64 -4.67
N PHE A 348 7.35 -9.79 -3.99
CA PHE A 348 5.91 -9.90 -3.80
C PHE A 348 5.21 -8.68 -4.39
N PHE A 349 4.00 -8.85 -4.88
CA PHE A 349 3.18 -7.73 -5.33
C PHE A 349 2.71 -6.86 -4.15
N LEU A 350 2.27 -5.66 -4.48
CA LEU A 350 1.58 -4.74 -3.56
C LEU A 350 0.35 -5.38 -2.91
N ASP A 351 -0.40 -6.17 -3.67
CA ASP A 351 -1.71 -6.65 -3.28
C ASP A 351 -2.00 -8.06 -3.83
N VAL A 352 -2.65 -8.89 -3.00
CA VAL A 352 -2.97 -10.28 -3.36
C VAL A 352 -4.02 -10.37 -4.47
N GLY A 353 -5.00 -9.45 -4.51
CA GLY A 353 -6.01 -9.39 -5.55
C GLY A 353 -5.43 -8.98 -6.90
N LEU A 354 -4.43 -8.09 -6.92
CA LEU A 354 -3.70 -7.74 -8.14
C LEU A 354 -2.84 -8.92 -8.63
N LEU A 355 -2.22 -9.69 -7.72
CA LEU A 355 -1.53 -10.94 -8.11
C LEU A 355 -2.51 -11.94 -8.73
N ALA A 356 -3.70 -12.10 -8.15
CA ALA A 356 -4.74 -12.95 -8.70
C ALA A 356 -5.21 -12.47 -10.09
N ALA A 357 -5.31 -11.15 -10.30
CA ALA A 357 -5.70 -10.57 -11.58
C ALA A 357 -4.66 -10.77 -12.68
N ILE A 358 -3.39 -10.42 -12.42
CA ILE A 358 -2.30 -10.56 -13.40
C ILE A 358 -2.00 -12.03 -13.72
N SER A 359 -2.39 -12.95 -12.82
CA SER A 359 -2.31 -14.40 -13.03
C SER A 359 -3.57 -14.98 -13.69
N GLU A 360 -4.50 -14.13 -14.12
CA GLU A 360 -5.78 -14.53 -14.77
C GLU A 360 -6.60 -15.55 -13.96
N LEU A 361 -6.51 -15.46 -12.62
CA LEU A 361 -7.16 -16.42 -11.74
C LEU A 361 -8.69 -16.28 -11.81
N ASP A 362 -9.38 -17.38 -12.11
CA ASP A 362 -10.83 -17.44 -12.11
C ASP A 362 -11.39 -17.49 -10.67
N VAL A 363 -12.52 -16.79 -10.45
CA VAL A 363 -13.17 -16.69 -9.14
C VAL A 363 -13.64 -18.05 -8.61
N ARG A 364 -14.14 -18.93 -9.51
CA ARG A 364 -14.66 -20.25 -9.12
C ARG A 364 -13.54 -21.15 -8.63
N SER A 365 -12.35 -21.09 -9.26
CA SER A 365 -11.19 -21.85 -8.82
C SER A 365 -10.81 -21.53 -7.35
N LEU A 366 -11.03 -20.31 -6.92
CA LEU A 366 -10.70 -19.87 -5.57
C LEU A 366 -11.80 -20.19 -4.54
N LEU A 367 -13.07 -19.97 -4.90
CA LEU A 367 -14.20 -20.14 -3.98
C LEU A 367 -14.61 -21.61 -3.84
N ASP A 368 -14.64 -22.35 -4.95
CA ASP A 368 -15.13 -23.75 -4.99
C ASP A 368 -14.10 -24.78 -4.50
N GLY A 369 -12.83 -24.39 -4.37
CA GLY A 369 -11.79 -25.24 -3.75
C GLY A 369 -11.34 -26.42 -4.60
N ASN A 370 -11.36 -26.32 -5.95
CA ASN A 370 -10.90 -27.38 -6.86
C ASN A 370 -9.40 -27.66 -6.72
N ASP A 371 -9.01 -28.95 -6.79
CA ASP A 371 -7.63 -29.44 -6.67
C ASP A 371 -6.67 -28.89 -7.73
N ILE A 372 -7.18 -28.40 -8.87
CA ILE A 372 -6.40 -27.78 -9.97
C ILE A 372 -5.66 -26.51 -9.49
N PHE A 373 -6.11 -25.90 -8.39
CA PHE A 373 -5.57 -24.64 -7.88
C PHE A 373 -4.47 -24.81 -6.82
N VAL A 374 -4.13 -26.07 -6.44
CA VAL A 374 -3.27 -26.36 -5.27
C VAL A 374 -1.89 -25.70 -5.35
N GLU A 375 -1.23 -25.72 -6.51
CA GLU A 375 0.14 -25.16 -6.67
C GLU A 375 0.15 -23.64 -6.50
N PHE A 376 -0.77 -22.91 -7.14
CA PHE A 376 -0.81 -21.46 -7.07
C PHE A 376 -1.35 -20.93 -5.72
N LYS A 377 -2.12 -21.75 -5.00
CA LYS A 377 -2.63 -21.46 -3.66
C LYS A 377 -1.51 -21.13 -2.67
N GLY A 378 -0.39 -21.85 -2.74
CA GLY A 378 0.80 -21.56 -1.95
C GLY A 378 1.39 -20.17 -2.25
N ALA A 379 1.43 -19.78 -3.54
CA ALA A 379 1.90 -18.45 -3.96
C ALA A 379 1.03 -17.33 -3.41
N LEU A 380 -0.30 -17.44 -3.55
CA LEU A 380 -1.25 -16.46 -3.02
C LEU A 380 -1.18 -16.36 -1.49
N THR A 381 -1.01 -17.50 -0.80
CA THR A 381 -0.95 -17.51 0.66
C THR A 381 0.32 -16.81 1.17
N GLU A 382 1.49 -17.06 0.57
CA GLU A 382 2.70 -16.32 0.95
C GLU A 382 2.62 -14.84 0.57
N GLN A 383 2.06 -14.51 -0.60
CA GLN A 383 1.78 -13.14 -0.99
C GLN A 383 0.90 -12.42 0.06
N TYR A 384 -0.19 -13.08 0.47
CA TYR A 384 -1.08 -12.57 1.50
C TYR A 384 -0.34 -12.36 2.83
N VAL A 385 0.43 -13.36 3.30
CA VAL A 385 1.19 -13.25 4.55
C VAL A 385 2.19 -12.09 4.48
N CYS A 386 2.92 -11.94 3.37
CA CYS A 386 3.82 -10.81 3.17
C CYS A 386 3.08 -9.46 3.27
N GLN A 387 1.95 -9.33 2.58
CA GLN A 387 1.12 -8.13 2.60
C GLN A 387 0.62 -7.81 4.02
N GLN A 388 0.12 -8.80 4.77
CA GLN A 388 -0.34 -8.59 6.14
C GLN A 388 0.82 -8.24 7.09
N LEU A 389 1.97 -8.90 6.98
CA LEU A 389 3.15 -8.54 7.79
C LEU A 389 3.56 -7.08 7.58
N LEU A 390 3.52 -6.58 6.36
CA LEU A 390 3.88 -5.20 6.02
C LEU A 390 2.83 -4.18 6.46
N SER A 391 1.54 -4.51 6.36
CA SER A 391 0.44 -3.58 6.63
C SER A 391 -0.01 -3.57 8.10
N GLU A 392 0.06 -4.71 8.79
CA GLU A 392 -0.45 -4.89 10.16
C GLU A 392 0.64 -4.85 11.23
N THR A 393 1.92 -4.91 10.84
CA THR A 393 3.03 -4.95 11.79
C THR A 393 4.08 -3.89 11.49
N SER A 394 4.99 -3.67 12.44
CA SER A 394 6.18 -2.84 12.24
C SER A 394 7.42 -3.68 11.90
N TYR A 395 7.28 -4.99 11.69
CA TYR A 395 8.40 -5.89 11.44
C TYR A 395 8.75 -5.92 9.95
N ASN A 396 10.06 -5.89 9.65
CA ASN A 396 10.55 -6.16 8.31
C ASN A 396 10.66 -7.67 8.11
N PRO A 397 9.98 -8.26 7.12
CA PRO A 397 10.12 -9.68 6.79
C PRO A 397 11.44 -9.95 6.07
N TYR A 398 12.06 -11.06 6.43
CA TYR A 398 13.20 -11.69 5.76
C TYR A 398 12.84 -13.15 5.48
N TYR A 399 13.66 -13.90 4.76
CA TYR A 399 13.55 -15.35 4.67
C TYR A 399 14.90 -16.01 4.89
N PHE A 400 14.93 -17.32 5.15
CA PHE A 400 16.14 -18.05 5.40
C PHE A 400 16.16 -19.36 4.63
N THR A 401 17.30 -19.66 3.99
CA THR A 401 17.57 -20.96 3.40
C THR A 401 18.75 -21.58 4.11
N SER A 402 18.66 -22.84 4.49
CA SER A 402 19.78 -23.53 5.16
C SER A 402 21.02 -23.53 4.28
N PRO A 403 22.25 -23.52 4.85
CA PRO A 403 23.49 -23.51 4.07
C PRO A 403 23.62 -24.67 3.08
N SER A 404 22.99 -25.80 3.39
CA SER A 404 22.94 -26.98 2.51
C SER A 404 21.77 -26.97 1.53
N ASN A 405 20.95 -25.89 1.48
CA ASN A 405 19.70 -25.79 0.72
C ASN A 405 18.68 -26.92 0.99
N ARG A 406 18.75 -27.57 2.16
CA ARG A 406 17.88 -28.70 2.52
C ARG A 406 16.49 -28.26 2.96
N TYR A 407 16.37 -27.05 3.50
CA TYR A 407 15.10 -26.46 3.92
C TYR A 407 15.12 -24.94 3.84
N GLU A 408 13.97 -24.38 3.69
CA GLU A 408 13.72 -22.93 3.67
C GLU A 408 12.70 -22.58 4.75
N ILE A 409 12.83 -21.41 5.36
CA ILE A 409 11.85 -20.76 6.23
C ILE A 409 11.25 -19.60 5.44
N ASP A 410 9.94 -19.62 5.25
CA ASP A 410 9.22 -18.73 4.35
C ASP A 410 9.40 -17.25 4.73
N PHE A 411 9.27 -16.94 6.02
CA PHE A 411 9.58 -15.62 6.56
C PHE A 411 10.32 -15.70 7.89
N MET A 412 11.05 -14.64 8.19
CA MET A 412 11.67 -14.40 9.49
C MET A 412 11.45 -12.96 9.89
N ILE A 413 11.12 -12.74 11.14
CA ILE A 413 11.00 -11.40 11.72
C ILE A 413 11.87 -11.27 12.96
N GLN A 414 12.23 -10.04 13.29
CA GLN A 414 12.86 -9.72 14.56
C GLN A 414 11.87 -8.96 15.44
N LYS A 415 11.56 -9.52 16.60
CA LYS A 415 10.71 -8.89 17.64
C LYS A 415 11.55 -8.67 18.89
N GLY A 416 11.96 -7.42 19.13
CA GLY A 416 12.85 -7.09 20.23
C GLY A 416 14.20 -7.83 20.12
N ARG A 417 14.46 -8.73 21.06
CA ARG A 417 15.67 -9.56 21.11
C ARG A 417 15.47 -10.98 20.55
N GLU A 418 14.37 -11.23 19.87
CA GLU A 418 14.05 -12.55 19.37
C GLU A 418 14.00 -12.57 17.83
N VAL A 419 14.50 -13.64 17.25
CA VAL A 419 14.32 -13.99 15.84
C VAL A 419 13.25 -15.07 15.75
N ILE A 420 12.13 -14.76 15.12
CA ILE A 420 10.97 -15.63 15.02
C ILE A 420 10.88 -16.17 13.60
N PRO A 421 11.07 -17.49 13.38
CA PRO A 421 10.80 -18.12 12.10
C PRO A 421 9.30 -18.28 11.88
N LEU A 422 8.85 -18.04 10.65
CA LEU A 422 7.46 -18.12 10.22
C LEU A 422 7.36 -19.10 9.05
N GLU A 423 6.54 -20.11 9.19
CA GLU A 423 6.19 -21.07 8.15
C GLU A 423 4.77 -20.79 7.66
N VAL A 424 4.54 -20.87 6.37
CA VAL A 424 3.22 -20.61 5.75
C VAL A 424 2.69 -21.90 5.13
N LYS A 425 1.46 -22.28 5.50
CA LYS A 425 0.75 -23.42 4.94
C LYS A 425 -0.59 -22.97 4.36
N ALA A 426 -0.78 -23.23 3.08
CA ALA A 426 -2.01 -22.86 2.38
C ALA A 426 -3.23 -23.73 2.78
N GLU A 427 -3.00 -24.82 3.47
CA GLU A 427 -4.01 -25.83 3.83
C GLU A 427 -4.02 -26.16 5.33
N GLN A 428 -4.86 -27.14 5.70
CA GLN A 428 -4.97 -27.63 7.07
C GLN A 428 -3.84 -28.60 7.47
N ASN A 429 -2.99 -29.03 6.51
CA ASN A 429 -1.87 -29.90 6.80
C ASN A 429 -0.82 -29.18 7.66
N LEU A 430 -0.66 -29.64 8.88
CA LEU A 430 0.23 -29.03 9.87
C LEU A 430 1.66 -29.59 9.85
N GLN A 431 2.03 -30.43 8.87
CA GLN A 431 3.39 -30.92 8.75
C GLN A 431 4.33 -29.78 8.31
N SER A 432 5.34 -29.48 9.13
CA SER A 432 6.31 -28.40 8.92
C SER A 432 7.73 -28.91 9.12
N LYS A 433 8.18 -29.81 8.23
CA LYS A 433 9.51 -30.44 8.31
C LYS A 433 10.65 -29.41 8.32
N SER A 434 10.56 -28.39 7.48
CA SER A 434 11.53 -27.30 7.41
C SER A 434 11.64 -26.53 8.72
N LEU A 435 10.48 -26.10 9.25
CA LEU A 435 10.42 -25.37 10.51
C LEU A 435 10.92 -26.20 11.68
N LYS A 436 10.55 -27.50 11.72
CA LYS A 436 11.03 -28.41 12.77
C LYS A 436 12.55 -28.57 12.74
N ALA A 437 13.12 -28.83 11.57
CA ALA A 437 14.59 -28.91 11.39
C ALA A 437 15.31 -27.62 11.78
N TYR A 438 14.68 -26.46 11.52
CA TYR A 438 15.20 -25.18 11.97
C TYR A 438 15.16 -25.05 13.49
N VAL A 439 14.02 -25.37 14.13
CA VAL A 439 13.85 -25.29 15.60
C VAL A 439 14.84 -26.19 16.32
N GLU A 440 15.01 -27.43 15.86
CA GLU A 440 15.98 -28.39 16.43
C GLU A 440 17.44 -27.90 16.34
N LYS A 441 17.77 -27.12 15.32
CA LYS A 441 19.13 -26.62 15.11
C LYS A 441 19.44 -25.30 15.80
N TYR A 442 18.49 -24.36 15.79
CA TYR A 442 18.73 -22.98 16.23
C TYR A 442 18.06 -22.63 17.55
N HIS A 443 17.17 -23.50 18.07
CA HIS A 443 16.47 -23.36 19.34
C HIS A 443 15.86 -21.95 19.56
N PRO A 444 15.03 -21.44 18.61
CA PRO A 444 14.39 -20.14 18.79
C PRO A 444 13.43 -20.18 19.98
N ALA A 445 13.29 -19.06 20.71
CA ALA A 445 12.34 -18.96 21.81
C ALA A 445 10.89 -19.14 21.36
N LYS A 446 10.59 -18.80 20.11
CA LYS A 446 9.26 -18.92 19.50
C LYS A 446 9.39 -19.29 18.03
N ALA A 447 8.53 -20.21 17.56
CA ALA A 447 8.33 -20.53 16.15
C ALA A 447 6.84 -20.45 15.83
N ILE A 448 6.48 -19.88 14.68
CA ILE A 448 5.07 -19.69 14.30
C ILE A 448 4.83 -20.34 12.96
N ARG A 449 3.68 -20.99 12.86
CA ARG A 449 3.12 -21.48 11.61
C ARG A 449 1.79 -20.78 11.35
N PHE A 450 1.63 -20.21 10.17
CA PHE A 450 0.35 -19.75 9.67
C PHE A 450 -0.29 -20.80 8.79
N SER A 451 -1.56 -21.13 9.06
CA SER A 451 -2.29 -22.13 8.27
C SER A 451 -3.80 -21.85 8.25
N MET A 452 -4.54 -22.63 7.49
CA MET A 452 -6.01 -22.62 7.51
C MET A 452 -6.59 -23.37 8.73
N SER A 453 -5.77 -23.93 9.61
CA SER A 453 -6.22 -24.62 10.84
C SER A 453 -6.45 -23.66 11.99
N ASP A 454 -7.20 -24.11 13.00
CA ASP A 454 -7.43 -23.38 14.24
C ASP A 454 -6.13 -22.99 14.96
N TYR A 455 -6.23 -22.03 15.87
CA TYR A 455 -5.14 -21.71 16.78
C TYR A 455 -4.77 -22.91 17.66
N GLN A 456 -3.48 -23.22 17.71
CA GLN A 456 -2.94 -24.29 18.53
C GLN A 456 -1.55 -23.93 19.06
N GLU A 457 -1.35 -24.10 20.35
CA GLU A 457 -0.03 -24.08 20.96
C GLU A 457 0.49 -25.52 21.07
N GLN A 458 1.61 -25.79 20.43
CA GLN A 458 2.34 -27.04 20.50
C GLN A 458 3.67 -26.79 21.18
N GLU A 459 4.31 -27.83 21.69
CA GLU A 459 5.59 -27.72 22.42
C GLU A 459 6.66 -26.85 21.72
N TRP A 460 6.76 -26.94 20.40
CA TRP A 460 7.82 -26.29 19.63
C TRP A 460 7.33 -25.25 18.60
N VAL A 461 6.01 -25.14 18.39
CA VAL A 461 5.43 -24.21 17.41
C VAL A 461 4.02 -23.76 17.83
N THR A 462 3.73 -22.48 17.60
CA THR A 462 2.36 -21.97 17.71
C THR A 462 1.76 -21.90 16.31
N ASN A 463 0.62 -22.56 16.09
CA ASN A 463 -0.18 -22.38 14.87
C ASN A 463 -1.13 -21.21 15.06
N ILE A 464 -1.03 -20.21 14.18
CA ILE A 464 -1.93 -19.06 14.15
C ILE A 464 -2.74 -19.16 12.85
N PRO A 465 -4.08 -19.08 12.88
CA PRO A 465 -4.88 -19.04 11.67
C PRO A 465 -4.46 -17.90 10.74
N LEU A 466 -4.45 -18.12 9.42
CA LEU A 466 -4.07 -17.12 8.42
C LEU A 466 -4.86 -15.81 8.56
N PHE A 467 -6.12 -15.86 8.92
CA PHE A 467 -6.94 -14.67 9.14
C PHE A 467 -6.58 -13.89 10.42
N ALA A 468 -5.71 -14.46 11.29
CA ALA A 468 -5.30 -13.86 12.56
C ALA A 468 -3.81 -13.47 12.59
N ILE A 469 -3.17 -13.18 11.44
CA ILE A 469 -1.74 -12.80 11.35
C ILE A 469 -1.39 -11.63 12.28
N ARG A 470 -2.31 -10.69 12.48
CA ARG A 470 -2.11 -9.55 13.41
C ARG A 470 -1.81 -9.96 14.85
N TRP A 471 -2.05 -11.22 15.25
CA TRP A 471 -1.72 -11.72 16.59
C TRP A 471 -0.22 -11.86 16.85
N ILE A 472 0.59 -11.76 15.82
CA ILE A 472 2.06 -11.78 15.94
C ILE A 472 2.64 -10.54 16.65
N THR A 473 1.86 -9.42 16.68
CA THR A 473 2.26 -8.14 17.30
C THR A 473 2.31 -8.16 18.83
#